data_ae4cf4501551899cba64f0bb833d0761
#
_entry.id   ae4cf4501551899cba64f0bb833d0761
#
_cell.length_a   1.000
_cell.length_b   1.000
_cell.length_c   1.000
_cell.angle_alpha   90.00
_cell.angle_beta   90.00
_cell.angle_gamma   90.00
#
_symmetry.space_group_name_H-M   'P 1'
#
loop_
_entity.id
_entity.type
_entity.pdbx_description
1 polymer ?
#
loop_
_entity_poly.entity_id
_entity_poly.type
_entity_poly.pdbx_seq_one_letter_code
_entity_poly.pdbx_strand_id
1 'polypeptide(L)'
;MTPRESGGFRSGQADFVRADPSKPVYVISVAAELAGMHAQTLRQYDRLGLVTPERSGGGGRRYSMRDIEQLRQVQELSSEGVSLAGIQRIMELENRVDALTQRVGELTEENRQYREALDSRGGGRVFAAGRDGIVALKPGERPRGRAPGSSLVLYRPRG
;
A
#
# COMPACT_ATOMS: atom_id res chain seq x y z
N MET A 1 -53.13 -8.14 38.11
CA MET A 1 -51.84 -8.76 38.40
C MET A 1 -51.16 -9.02 37.06
N THR A 2 -50.44 -8.03 36.56
CA THR A 2 -49.78 -7.99 35.23
C THR A 2 -48.29 -8.29 35.42
N PRO A 3 -47.69 -9.21 34.66
CA PRO A 3 -46.25 -9.45 34.75
C PRO A 3 -45.52 -8.31 33.99
N ARG A 4 -44.50 -7.76 34.67
CA ARG A 4 -43.51 -6.84 34.11
C ARG A 4 -42.71 -7.57 33.03
N GLU A 5 -42.74 -7.02 31.83
CA GLU A 5 -41.81 -7.39 30.79
C GLU A 5 -40.40 -6.89 31.19
N SER A 6 -39.51 -7.84 31.39
CA SER A 6 -38.09 -7.61 31.52
C SER A 6 -37.53 -7.20 30.18
N GLY A 7 -37.25 -5.89 30.03
CA GLY A 7 -36.53 -5.34 28.89
C GLY A 7 -35.16 -6.02 28.74
N GLY A 8 -35.06 -6.85 27.70
CA GLY A 8 -33.81 -7.46 27.31
C GLY A 8 -32.77 -6.38 26.98
N PHE A 9 -31.72 -6.33 27.75
CA PHE A 9 -30.51 -5.59 27.47
C PHE A 9 -29.88 -6.21 26.21
N ARG A 10 -30.22 -5.64 25.07
CA ARG A 10 -29.52 -5.97 23.82
C ARG A 10 -28.08 -5.54 24.04
N SER A 11 -27.22 -6.51 24.22
CA SER A 11 -25.78 -6.37 24.07
C SER A 11 -25.54 -5.79 22.69
N GLY A 12 -25.36 -4.46 22.64
CA GLY A 12 -24.78 -3.81 21.49
C GLY A 12 -23.38 -4.40 21.33
N GLN A 13 -23.29 -5.45 20.53
CA GLN A 13 -22.07 -5.83 19.89
C GLN A 13 -21.67 -4.55 19.11
N ALA A 14 -20.77 -3.78 19.73
CA ALA A 14 -20.15 -2.67 19.05
C ALA A 14 -19.54 -3.27 17.78
N ASP A 15 -20.16 -3.00 16.66
CA ASP A 15 -19.50 -3.06 15.38
C ASP A 15 -18.24 -2.19 15.52
N PHE A 16 -17.13 -2.80 15.91
CA PHE A 16 -15.81 -2.27 15.64
C PHE A 16 -15.65 -2.32 14.11
N VAL A 17 -16.41 -1.46 13.44
CA VAL A 17 -16.04 -0.99 12.13
C VAL A 17 -14.55 -0.68 12.26
N ARG A 18 -13.71 -1.34 11.53
CA ARG A 18 -12.28 -1.05 11.43
C ARG A 18 -12.20 0.44 11.14
N ALA A 19 -12.07 1.24 12.19
CA ALA A 19 -11.95 2.66 12.07
C ALA A 19 -10.71 2.89 11.22
N ASP A 20 -10.87 3.61 10.13
CA ASP A 20 -9.75 4.00 9.28
C ASP A 20 -8.68 4.66 10.18
N PRO A 21 -7.49 4.05 10.34
CA PRO A 21 -6.46 4.56 11.24
C PRO A 21 -5.95 5.94 10.83
N SER A 22 -6.22 6.38 9.60
CA SER A 22 -5.86 7.70 9.09
C SER A 22 -6.90 8.77 9.45
N LYS A 23 -8.09 8.40 9.95
CA LYS A 23 -9.14 9.36 10.27
C LYS A 23 -8.80 10.19 11.51
N PRO A 24 -8.73 11.53 11.42
CA PRO A 24 -8.35 12.41 12.52
C PRO A 24 -9.52 12.66 13.49
N VAL A 25 -9.63 11.84 14.52
CA VAL A 25 -10.74 11.88 15.48
C VAL A 25 -10.32 12.34 16.89
N TYR A 26 -9.05 12.19 17.27
CA TYR A 26 -8.58 12.42 18.64
C TYR A 26 -8.22 13.87 18.88
N VAL A 27 -8.70 14.42 19.99
CA VAL A 27 -8.27 15.74 20.48
C VAL A 27 -6.85 15.63 21.09
N ILE A 28 -6.14 16.75 21.18
CA ILE A 28 -4.74 16.76 21.64
C ILE A 28 -4.51 16.11 23.01
N SER A 29 -5.45 16.26 23.96
CA SER A 29 -5.34 15.64 25.29
C SER A 29 -5.35 14.12 25.21
N VAL A 30 -6.28 13.57 24.43
CA VAL A 30 -6.43 12.12 24.22
C VAL A 30 -5.24 11.57 23.41
N ALA A 31 -4.83 12.28 22.34
CA ALA A 31 -3.69 11.88 21.53
C ALA A 31 -2.40 11.84 22.35
N ALA A 32 -2.16 12.83 23.21
CA ALA A 32 -1.00 12.88 24.09
C ALA A 32 -1.01 11.75 25.12
N GLU A 33 -2.16 11.47 25.73
CA GLU A 33 -2.33 10.34 26.65
C GLU A 33 -2.06 9.00 25.98
N LEU A 34 -2.65 8.77 24.81
CA LEU A 34 -2.46 7.55 24.02
C LEU A 34 -1.01 7.38 23.53
N ALA A 35 -0.31 8.47 23.25
CA ALA A 35 1.11 8.45 22.87
C ALA A 35 2.07 8.42 24.07
N GLY A 36 1.58 8.47 25.30
CA GLY A 36 2.39 8.42 26.52
C GLY A 36 3.22 9.69 26.77
N MET A 37 2.74 10.87 26.34
CA MET A 37 3.46 12.14 26.47
C MET A 37 2.57 13.27 26.97
N HIS A 38 3.19 14.40 27.36
CA HIS A 38 2.43 15.59 27.72
C HIS A 38 1.91 16.34 26.48
N ALA A 39 0.70 16.90 26.56
CA ALA A 39 0.11 17.70 25.49
C ALA A 39 0.99 18.89 25.05
N GLN A 40 1.84 19.42 25.93
CA GLN A 40 2.80 20.48 25.61
C GLN A 40 3.92 19.96 24.70
N THR A 41 4.44 18.76 24.95
CA THR A 41 5.41 18.08 24.09
C THR A 41 4.81 17.83 22.70
N LEU A 42 3.57 17.38 22.65
CA LEU A 42 2.85 17.16 21.40
C LEU A 42 2.70 18.46 20.59
N ARG A 43 2.41 19.62 21.25
CA ARG A 43 2.41 20.93 20.59
C ARG A 43 3.78 21.33 20.05
N GLN A 44 4.84 20.95 20.73
CA GLN A 44 6.20 21.19 20.26
C GLN A 44 6.51 20.36 19.01
N TYR A 45 6.14 19.08 19.01
CA TYR A 45 6.34 18.18 17.86
C TYR A 45 5.53 18.63 16.64
N ASP A 46 4.28 19.10 16.82
CA ASP A 46 3.48 19.74 15.77
C ASP A 46 4.22 20.97 15.18
N ARG A 47 4.75 21.86 16.01
CA ARG A 47 5.51 23.03 15.54
C ARG A 47 6.80 22.68 14.81
N LEU A 48 7.42 21.55 15.14
CA LEU A 48 8.63 21.04 14.51
C LEU A 48 8.33 20.23 13.23
N GLY A 49 7.04 20.00 12.91
CA GLY A 49 6.63 19.22 11.76
C GLY A 49 6.85 17.71 11.89
N LEU A 50 7.09 17.21 13.11
CA LEU A 50 7.20 15.77 13.38
C LEU A 50 5.85 15.05 13.27
N VAL A 51 4.76 15.76 13.45
CA VAL A 51 3.39 15.31 13.25
C VAL A 51 2.58 16.46 12.68
N THR A 52 1.66 16.16 11.78
CA THR A 52 0.84 17.18 11.12
C THR A 52 -0.64 16.89 11.37
N PRO A 53 -1.22 17.36 12.50
CA PRO A 53 -2.63 17.12 12.79
C PRO A 53 -3.53 17.87 11.82
N GLU A 54 -4.69 17.31 11.51
CA GLU A 54 -5.72 18.02 10.81
C GLU A 54 -6.42 19.05 11.71
N ARG A 55 -6.96 20.10 11.09
CA ARG A 55 -7.76 21.10 11.79
C ARG A 55 -9.25 20.85 11.55
N SER A 56 -10.01 20.68 12.62
CA SER A 56 -11.46 20.62 12.53
C SER A 56 -12.05 21.98 12.14
N GLY A 57 -13.29 22.02 11.64
CA GLY A 57 -13.98 23.26 11.28
C GLY A 57 -14.04 24.34 12.38
N GLY A 58 -13.84 23.98 13.65
CA GLY A 58 -13.68 24.88 14.79
C GLY A 58 -12.23 25.24 15.15
N GLY A 59 -11.24 24.95 14.29
CA GLY A 59 -9.83 25.29 14.48
C GLY A 59 -9.07 24.38 15.47
N GLY A 60 -9.74 23.39 16.07
CA GLY A 60 -9.11 22.44 16.99
C GLY A 60 -8.25 21.41 16.24
N ARG A 61 -7.09 21.06 16.81
CA ARG A 61 -6.25 19.98 16.29
C ARG A 61 -6.92 18.63 16.47
N ARG A 62 -6.90 17.81 15.42
CA ARG A 62 -7.35 16.43 15.44
C ARG A 62 -6.25 15.51 14.94
N TYR A 63 -6.03 14.43 15.66
CA TYR A 63 -5.01 13.43 15.41
C TYR A 63 -5.68 12.13 14.99
N SER A 64 -5.07 11.42 14.08
CA SER A 64 -5.45 10.06 13.70
C SER A 64 -4.72 9.03 14.58
N MET A 65 -5.12 7.76 14.50
CA MET A 65 -4.38 6.70 15.17
C MET A 65 -2.96 6.57 14.60
N ARG A 66 -2.80 6.81 13.30
CA ARG A 66 -1.50 6.83 12.64
C ARG A 66 -0.58 7.92 13.20
N ASP A 67 -1.10 9.11 13.47
CA ASP A 67 -0.34 10.19 14.12
C ASP A 67 0.10 9.79 15.52
N ILE A 68 -0.75 9.08 16.26
CA ILE A 68 -0.44 8.61 17.62
C ILE A 68 0.68 7.55 17.59
N GLU A 69 0.65 6.63 16.62
CA GLU A 69 1.73 5.64 16.44
C GLU A 69 3.05 6.32 16.07
N GLN A 70 3.00 7.29 15.17
CA GLN A 70 4.16 8.12 14.82
C GLN A 70 4.72 8.86 16.02
N LEU A 71 3.88 9.43 16.89
CA LEU A 71 4.30 10.10 18.11
C LEU A 71 4.97 9.14 19.11
N ARG A 72 4.49 7.90 19.21
CA ARG A 72 5.14 6.86 20.05
C ARG A 72 6.54 6.55 19.56
N GLN A 73 6.70 6.38 18.24
CA GLN A 73 8.00 6.14 17.62
C GLN A 73 8.96 7.32 17.85
N VAL A 74 8.49 8.56 17.72
CA VAL A 74 9.28 9.75 18.05
C VAL A 74 9.71 9.74 19.52
N GLN A 75 8.83 9.36 20.44
CA GLN A 75 9.12 9.25 21.87
C GLN A 75 10.18 8.18 22.16
N GLU A 76 10.08 7.02 21.51
CA GLU A 76 11.03 5.91 21.63
C GLU A 76 12.42 6.34 21.15
N LEU A 77 12.55 6.85 19.93
CA LEU A 77 13.82 7.34 19.39
C LEU A 77 14.42 8.46 20.27
N SER A 78 13.58 9.34 20.80
CA SER A 78 14.03 10.39 21.72
C SER A 78 14.58 9.81 23.04
N SER A 79 13.95 8.76 23.57
CA SER A 79 14.41 8.06 24.79
C SER A 79 15.71 7.30 24.58
N GLU A 80 15.99 6.84 23.35
CA GLU A 80 17.24 6.23 22.92
C GLU A 80 18.38 7.25 22.69
N GLY A 81 18.06 8.55 22.81
CA GLY A 81 19.05 9.62 22.68
C GLY A 81 19.23 10.13 21.25
N VAL A 82 18.35 9.76 20.33
CA VAL A 82 18.37 10.33 18.96
C VAL A 82 17.97 11.80 19.02
N SER A 83 18.75 12.67 18.41
CA SER A 83 18.42 14.11 18.36
C SER A 83 17.15 14.35 17.55
N LEU A 84 16.39 15.42 17.86
CA LEU A 84 15.19 15.78 17.12
C LEU A 84 15.42 15.93 15.62
N ALA A 85 16.57 16.48 15.23
CA ALA A 85 16.96 16.57 13.82
C ALA A 85 17.18 15.17 13.18
N GLY A 86 17.76 14.25 13.95
CA GLY A 86 17.89 12.84 13.54
C GLY A 86 16.53 12.17 13.37
N ILE A 87 15.62 12.38 14.34
CA ILE A 87 14.26 11.84 14.29
C ILE A 87 13.51 12.37 13.05
N GLN A 88 13.57 13.67 12.78
CA GLN A 88 12.98 14.26 11.57
C GLN A 88 13.48 13.55 10.31
N ARG A 89 14.81 13.34 10.24
CA ARG A 89 15.41 12.67 9.09
C ARG A 89 14.99 11.23 8.94
N ILE A 90 14.86 10.51 10.06
CA ILE A 90 14.35 9.11 10.06
C ILE A 90 12.92 9.09 9.53
N MET A 91 12.03 9.94 10.04
CA MET A 91 10.64 10.03 9.63
C MET A 91 10.48 10.38 8.14
N GLU A 92 11.31 11.31 7.64
CA GLU A 92 11.33 11.62 6.20
C GLU A 92 11.72 10.41 5.35
N LEU A 93 12.74 9.66 5.79
CA LEU A 93 13.20 8.48 5.07
C LEU A 93 12.16 7.36 5.11
N GLU A 94 11.52 7.12 6.24
CA GLU A 94 10.44 6.14 6.38
C GLU A 94 9.26 6.48 5.46
N ASN A 95 8.79 7.72 5.47
CA ASN A 95 7.72 8.17 4.57
C ASN A 95 8.12 7.97 3.09
N ARG A 96 9.40 8.18 2.75
CA ARG A 96 9.89 7.96 1.39
C ARG A 96 9.95 6.48 1.04
N VAL A 97 10.35 5.62 1.98
CA VAL A 97 10.33 4.16 1.82
C VAL A 97 8.91 3.66 1.59
N ASP A 98 7.95 4.13 2.39
CA ASP A 98 6.54 3.76 2.25
C ASP A 98 5.98 4.16 0.88
N ALA A 99 6.24 5.40 0.45
CA ALA A 99 5.80 5.89 -0.86
C ALA A 99 6.43 5.09 -2.02
N LEU A 100 7.72 4.75 -1.92
CA LEU A 100 8.40 3.92 -2.91
C LEU A 100 7.87 2.48 -2.91
N THR A 101 7.61 1.91 -1.75
CA THR A 101 7.05 0.56 -1.61
C THR A 101 5.66 0.49 -2.25
N GLN A 102 4.82 1.48 -1.99
CA GLN A 102 3.51 1.59 -2.64
C GLN A 102 3.67 1.69 -4.16
N ARG A 103 4.57 2.55 -4.65
CA ARG A 103 4.78 2.72 -6.09
C ARG A 103 5.30 1.46 -6.77
N VAL A 104 6.19 0.71 -6.12
CA VAL A 104 6.64 -0.61 -6.59
C VAL A 104 5.47 -1.59 -6.67
N GLY A 105 4.59 -1.59 -5.67
CA GLY A 105 3.37 -2.41 -5.68
C GLY A 105 2.46 -2.09 -6.88
N GLU A 106 2.18 -0.81 -7.11
CA GLU A 106 1.38 -0.34 -8.25
C GLU A 106 1.99 -0.77 -9.60
N LEU A 107 3.30 -0.52 -9.80
CA LEU A 107 4.01 -0.88 -11.02
C LEU A 107 4.07 -2.39 -11.23
N THR A 108 4.18 -3.17 -10.17
CA THR A 108 4.17 -4.63 -10.24
C THR A 108 2.80 -5.14 -10.71
N GLU A 109 1.73 -4.56 -10.18
CA GLU A 109 0.37 -4.90 -10.58
C GLU A 109 0.08 -4.49 -12.02
N GLU A 110 0.47 -3.27 -12.43
CA GLU A 110 0.37 -2.82 -13.82
C GLU A 110 1.12 -3.78 -14.77
N ASN A 111 2.35 -4.18 -14.40
CA ASN A 111 3.16 -5.09 -15.21
C ASN A 111 2.52 -6.46 -15.33
N ARG A 112 1.89 -6.97 -14.26
CA ARG A 112 1.10 -8.20 -14.27
C ARG A 112 -0.05 -8.10 -15.28
N GLN A 113 -0.81 -7.01 -15.22
CA GLN A 113 -1.94 -6.77 -16.13
C GLN A 113 -1.49 -6.68 -17.58
N TYR A 114 -0.38 -6.00 -17.87
CA TYR A 114 0.18 -5.93 -19.23
C TYR A 114 0.61 -7.31 -19.75
N ARG A 115 1.24 -8.13 -18.90
CA ARG A 115 1.62 -9.50 -19.29
C ARG A 115 0.40 -10.35 -19.59
N GLU A 116 -0.62 -10.32 -18.76
CA GLU A 116 -1.87 -11.04 -18.98
C GLU A 116 -2.59 -10.58 -20.26
N ALA A 117 -2.60 -9.26 -20.52
CA ALA A 117 -3.16 -8.71 -21.75
C ALA A 117 -2.37 -9.12 -22.99
N LEU A 118 -1.05 -9.22 -22.92
CA LEU A 118 -0.22 -9.73 -24.01
C LEU A 118 -0.46 -11.21 -24.26
N ASP A 119 -0.56 -12.01 -23.19
CA ASP A 119 -0.82 -13.43 -23.27
C ASP A 119 -2.22 -13.73 -23.84
N SER A 120 -3.23 -12.95 -23.44
CA SER A 120 -4.60 -13.09 -23.94
C SER A 120 -4.76 -12.68 -25.41
N ARG A 121 -3.93 -11.76 -25.91
CA ARG A 121 -3.91 -11.35 -27.34
C ARG A 121 -3.24 -12.36 -28.26
N GLY A 122 -2.89 -13.52 -27.78
CA GLY A 122 -2.20 -14.60 -28.47
C GLY A 122 -0.72 -14.51 -28.24
N GLY A 123 -0.29 -15.11 -27.14
CA GLY A 123 1.09 -15.22 -26.73
C GLY A 123 2.00 -15.54 -27.89
N GLY A 124 3.02 -14.73 -28.02
CA GLY A 124 4.15 -14.84 -28.92
C GLY A 124 3.95 -15.72 -30.15
N ARG A 125 3.29 -15.23 -31.19
CA ARG A 125 3.27 -15.96 -32.45
C ARG A 125 4.68 -16.14 -32.96
N VAL A 126 5.17 -17.35 -32.95
CA VAL A 126 6.44 -17.69 -33.61
C VAL A 126 6.18 -17.82 -35.07
N PHE A 127 6.84 -17.01 -35.87
CA PHE A 127 6.74 -17.13 -37.32
C PHE A 127 7.82 -18.11 -37.83
N ALA A 128 7.40 -19.19 -38.42
CA ALA A 128 8.30 -20.11 -39.09
C ALA A 128 8.26 -19.82 -40.60
N ALA A 129 9.42 -19.49 -41.18
CA ALA A 129 9.57 -19.30 -42.62
C ALA A 129 10.03 -20.62 -43.23
N GLY A 130 9.25 -21.12 -44.21
CA GLY A 130 9.57 -22.28 -44.99
C GLY A 130 9.49 -21.97 -46.50
N ARG A 131 9.79 -22.94 -47.34
CA ARG A 131 9.71 -22.79 -48.82
C ARG A 131 8.33 -22.39 -49.33
N ASP A 132 7.28 -22.73 -48.57
CA ASP A 132 5.90 -22.50 -48.93
C ASP A 132 5.33 -21.21 -48.28
N GLY A 133 6.17 -20.37 -47.66
CA GLY A 133 5.77 -19.11 -47.04
C GLY A 133 5.99 -19.04 -45.53
N ILE A 134 5.43 -18.01 -44.90
CA ILE A 134 5.53 -17.75 -43.45
C ILE A 134 4.26 -18.26 -42.76
N VAL A 135 4.43 -19.15 -41.79
CA VAL A 135 3.32 -19.69 -40.98
C VAL A 135 3.45 -19.21 -39.54
N ALA A 136 2.36 -18.69 -38.98
CA ALA A 136 2.29 -18.31 -37.59
C ALA A 136 1.98 -19.53 -36.71
N LEU A 137 2.83 -19.83 -35.74
CA LEU A 137 2.69 -20.98 -34.85
C LEU A 137 2.46 -20.50 -33.41
N LYS A 138 1.76 -21.29 -32.61
CA LYS A 138 1.68 -21.06 -31.16
C LYS A 138 3.01 -21.42 -30.47
N PRO A 139 3.34 -20.82 -29.31
CA PRO A 139 4.51 -21.22 -28.52
C PRO A 139 4.46 -22.73 -28.23
N GLY A 140 5.54 -23.45 -28.58
CA GLY A 140 5.60 -24.90 -28.42
C GLY A 140 5.03 -25.74 -29.54
N GLU A 141 4.36 -25.14 -30.52
CA GLU A 141 3.87 -25.84 -31.70
C GLU A 141 5.01 -26.01 -32.72
N ARG A 142 5.22 -27.24 -33.19
CA ARG A 142 6.22 -27.53 -34.21
C ARG A 142 5.59 -27.38 -35.60
N PRO A 143 6.27 -26.74 -36.55
CA PRO A 143 5.79 -26.74 -37.95
C PRO A 143 5.61 -28.17 -38.41
N ARG A 144 4.48 -28.49 -39.01
CA ARG A 144 4.25 -29.79 -39.62
C ARG A 144 5.19 -29.93 -40.80
N GLY A 145 6.31 -30.59 -40.60
CA GLY A 145 7.30 -30.85 -41.63
C GLY A 145 6.74 -31.84 -42.65
N ARG A 146 6.73 -31.45 -43.89
CA ARG A 146 6.50 -32.34 -45.01
C ARG A 146 7.86 -32.63 -45.67
N ALA A 147 8.30 -33.85 -45.55
CA ALA A 147 9.46 -34.47 -46.22
C ALA A 147 10.88 -34.08 -45.75
N PRO A 148 11.81 -35.04 -45.71
CA PRO A 148 13.21 -34.81 -45.34
C PRO A 148 13.91 -34.00 -46.44
N GLY A 149 14.32 -32.78 -46.12
CA GLY A 149 15.06 -31.90 -47.02
C GLY A 149 14.82 -30.40 -46.90
N SER A 150 13.85 -29.94 -46.12
CA SER A 150 13.60 -28.51 -45.93
C SER A 150 14.20 -28.02 -44.58
N SER A 151 15.26 -27.21 -44.65
CA SER A 151 15.78 -26.53 -43.47
C SER A 151 14.84 -25.37 -43.08
N LEU A 152 14.28 -25.43 -41.90
CA LEU A 152 13.48 -24.38 -41.29
C LEU A 152 14.41 -23.44 -40.49
N VAL A 153 14.35 -22.13 -40.77
CA VAL A 153 15.03 -21.12 -39.96
C VAL A 153 13.99 -20.50 -39.01
N LEU A 154 14.21 -20.68 -37.71
CA LEU A 154 13.41 -20.08 -36.66
C LEU A 154 13.89 -18.65 -36.39
N TYR A 155 13.05 -17.67 -36.69
CA TYR A 155 13.31 -16.28 -36.31
C TYR A 155 12.59 -15.95 -34.99
N ARG A 156 13.35 -15.56 -34.00
CA ARG A 156 12.86 -15.05 -32.71
C ARG A 156 13.18 -13.56 -32.63
N PRO A 157 12.21 -12.63 -32.74
CA PRO A 157 12.51 -11.23 -32.53
C PRO A 157 12.96 -11.04 -31.07
N ARG A 158 14.09 -10.34 -30.89
CA ARG A 158 14.52 -9.86 -29.56
C ARG A 158 13.62 -8.71 -29.18
N GLY A 159 12.87 -8.85 -28.06
CA GLY A 159 12.19 -7.77 -27.36
C GLY A 159 13.17 -7.01 -26.50
#